data_af1a28d3582e3eebdd7f6420ff27dfb0
#
_entry.id   af1a28d3582e3eebdd7f6420ff27dfb0
#
_cell.length_a   1.000
_cell.length_b   1.000
_cell.length_c   1.000
_cell.angle_alpha   90.00
_cell.angle_beta   90.00
_cell.angle_gamma   90.00
#
_symmetry.space_group_name_H-M   'P 1'
#
loop_
_entity.id
_entity.type
_entity.pdbx_description
1 polymer ?
#
loop_
_entity_poly.entity_id
_entity_poly.type
_entity_poly.pdbx_seq_one_letter_code
_entity_poly.pdbx_strand_id
1 'polypeptide(L)'
;KNKINFGQSYSLKKGIENSKSDIIVTIDGDLQNNPKDIPRMIDAYYSKNLKLLGGIRKKRQDIITKKIASYLANSIRKKILNDDCDDTGCGLKVFDKKVFLNLPFFNGIHRFLPALFKASNLNISYIEVDHRKRYMGYSKYGNFKRFLWGIRDIIKVMKIIKRIKSNE
;
A
#
# COMPACT_ATOMS: atom_id res chain seq x y z
N LYS A 1 8.31 -18.70 -8.26
CA LYS A 1 7.92 -17.98 -9.49
C LYS A 1 6.52 -18.44 -9.91
N ASN A 2 5.59 -17.51 -10.19
CA ASN A 2 4.28 -17.87 -10.71
C ASN A 2 4.42 -18.41 -12.15
N LYS A 3 3.69 -19.47 -12.47
CA LYS A 3 3.68 -20.04 -13.84
C LYS A 3 3.04 -19.09 -14.86
N ILE A 4 2.04 -18.32 -14.42
CA ILE A 4 1.34 -17.29 -15.23
C ILE A 4 1.23 -15.99 -14.44
N ASN A 5 0.87 -14.90 -15.12
CA ASN A 5 0.67 -13.60 -14.49
C ASN A 5 -0.71 -13.49 -13.85
N PHE A 6 -0.79 -13.68 -12.55
CA PHE A 6 -2.01 -13.50 -11.74
C PHE A 6 -2.20 -12.07 -11.19
N GLY A 7 -1.31 -11.14 -11.53
CA GLY A 7 -1.30 -9.78 -11.03
C GLY A 7 -0.54 -9.59 -9.70
N GLN A 8 -0.32 -8.31 -9.36
CA GLN A 8 0.54 -7.92 -8.23
C GLN A 8 -0.01 -8.40 -6.89
N SER A 9 -1.31 -8.21 -6.63
CA SER A 9 -1.90 -8.56 -5.33
C SER A 9 -1.84 -10.05 -5.02
N TYR A 10 -2.09 -10.89 -6.03
CA TYR A 10 -2.01 -12.33 -5.86
C TYR A 10 -0.57 -12.78 -5.61
N SER A 11 0.38 -12.26 -6.41
CA SER A 11 1.80 -12.59 -6.25
C SER A 11 2.32 -12.17 -4.87
N LEU A 12 1.90 -10.99 -4.40
CA LEU A 12 2.22 -10.51 -3.07
C LEU A 12 1.66 -11.45 -1.99
N LYS A 13 0.37 -11.79 -2.05
CA LYS A 13 -0.26 -12.73 -1.11
C LYS A 13 0.48 -14.06 -1.07
N LYS A 14 0.81 -14.63 -2.23
CA LYS A 14 1.58 -15.90 -2.30
C LYS A 14 2.98 -15.78 -1.69
N GLY A 15 3.66 -14.66 -1.89
CA GLY A 15 4.94 -14.38 -1.24
C GLY A 15 4.82 -14.32 0.29
N ILE A 16 3.80 -13.64 0.79
CA ILE A 16 3.52 -13.50 2.22
C ILE A 16 3.15 -14.85 2.85
N GLU A 17 2.27 -15.63 2.22
CA GLU A 17 1.90 -16.98 2.70
C GLU A 17 3.12 -17.87 2.89
N ASN A 18 4.07 -17.82 1.97
CA ASN A 18 5.28 -18.66 1.98
C ASN A 18 6.45 -18.04 2.77
N SER A 19 6.33 -16.84 3.31
CA SER A 19 7.37 -16.26 4.16
C SER A 19 7.40 -16.96 5.52
N LYS A 20 8.57 -17.01 6.17
CA LYS A 20 8.73 -17.57 7.51
C LYS A 20 8.64 -16.52 8.62
N SER A 21 8.72 -15.26 8.26
CA SER A 21 8.74 -14.13 9.20
C SER A 21 7.34 -13.67 9.56
N ASP A 22 7.16 -13.21 10.81
CA ASP A 22 5.89 -12.61 11.28
C ASP A 22 5.71 -11.17 10.77
N ILE A 23 6.80 -10.52 10.35
CA ILE A 23 6.77 -9.18 9.76
C ILE A 23 7.11 -9.28 8.28
N ILE A 24 6.38 -8.53 7.48
CA ILE A 24 6.57 -8.45 6.04
C ILE A 24 7.05 -7.05 5.67
N VAL A 25 8.10 -7.00 4.88
CA VAL A 25 8.52 -5.79 4.17
C VAL A 25 8.22 -5.96 2.70
N THR A 26 7.46 -5.02 2.13
CA THR A 26 7.21 -4.96 0.68
C THR A 26 8.01 -3.85 0.05
N ILE A 27 8.48 -4.07 -1.18
CA ILE A 27 9.21 -3.07 -1.98
C ILE A 27 8.88 -3.30 -3.46
N ASP A 28 8.74 -2.22 -4.24
CA ASP A 28 8.53 -2.34 -5.68
C ASP A 28 9.86 -2.72 -6.38
N GLY A 29 9.78 -3.64 -7.34
CA GLY A 29 10.95 -4.18 -8.06
C GLY A 29 11.47 -3.29 -9.18
N ASP A 30 11.01 -2.04 -9.30
CA ASP A 30 11.41 -1.07 -10.33
C ASP A 30 12.55 -0.15 -9.90
N LEU A 31 13.19 -0.46 -8.76
CA LEU A 31 14.34 0.25 -8.18
C LEU A 31 14.05 1.71 -7.77
N GLN A 32 12.80 2.14 -7.75
CA GLN A 32 12.45 3.49 -7.33
C GLN A 32 12.49 3.68 -5.81
N ASN A 33 12.15 2.65 -5.03
CA ASN A 33 12.31 2.67 -3.58
C ASN A 33 13.78 2.42 -3.19
N ASN A 34 14.25 3.11 -2.14
CA ASN A 34 15.58 2.93 -1.60
C ASN A 34 15.60 1.81 -0.55
N PRO A 35 16.27 0.66 -0.78
CA PRO A 35 16.35 -0.40 0.23
C PRO A 35 17.02 0.03 1.54
N LYS A 36 17.85 1.10 1.52
CA LYS A 36 18.47 1.67 2.72
C LYS A 36 17.48 2.24 3.72
N ASP A 37 16.22 2.48 3.31
CA ASP A 37 15.16 2.91 4.22
C ASP A 37 14.61 1.76 5.08
N ILE A 38 14.81 0.50 4.67
CA ILE A 38 14.22 -0.68 5.34
C ILE A 38 14.63 -0.78 6.81
N PRO A 39 15.93 -0.69 7.19
CA PRO A 39 16.33 -0.82 8.60
C PRO A 39 15.61 0.20 9.49
N ARG A 40 15.64 1.49 9.14
CA ARG A 40 14.99 2.54 9.94
C ARG A 40 13.46 2.39 10.00
N MET A 41 12.84 1.79 8.97
CA MET A 41 11.42 1.48 8.99
C MET A 41 11.11 0.33 9.96
N ILE A 42 11.94 -0.70 10.00
CA ILE A 42 11.80 -1.81 10.94
C ILE A 42 11.97 -1.30 12.39
N ASP A 43 12.99 -0.46 12.64
CA ASP A 43 13.21 0.13 13.97
C ASP A 43 12.00 0.98 14.41
N ALA A 44 11.47 1.82 13.51
CA ALA A 44 10.28 2.63 13.80
C ALA A 44 9.01 1.77 13.98
N TYR A 45 8.88 0.67 13.26
CA TYR A 45 7.78 -0.28 13.41
C TYR A 45 7.74 -0.89 14.83
N TYR A 46 8.88 -1.35 15.32
CA TYR A 46 8.97 -1.94 16.67
C TYR A 46 8.89 -0.90 17.76
N SER A 47 9.64 0.19 17.67
CA SER A 47 9.69 1.21 18.73
C SER A 47 8.34 1.87 19.01
N LYS A 48 7.48 1.95 18.00
CA LYS A 48 6.12 2.51 18.10
C LYS A 48 5.02 1.45 18.24
N ASN A 49 5.38 0.18 18.40
CA ASN A 49 4.45 -0.96 18.50
C ASN A 49 3.37 -0.92 17.40
N LEU A 50 3.81 -0.76 16.14
CA LEU A 50 2.92 -0.64 15.00
C LEU A 50 2.50 -2.01 14.46
N LYS A 51 1.37 -2.05 13.76
CA LYS A 51 0.93 -3.18 12.95
C LYS A 51 1.10 -2.91 11.45
N LEU A 52 1.21 -1.63 11.08
CA LEU A 52 1.61 -1.22 9.73
C LEU A 52 2.40 0.10 9.78
N LEU A 53 3.52 0.14 9.06
CA LEU A 53 4.26 1.35 8.76
C LEU A 53 4.34 1.53 7.25
N GLY A 54 3.72 2.60 6.72
CA GLY A 54 3.75 2.96 5.31
C GLY A 54 4.83 3.97 4.97
N GLY A 55 5.48 3.81 3.82
CA GLY A 55 6.36 4.85 3.28
C GLY A 55 5.57 5.95 2.58
N ILE A 56 5.99 7.21 2.75
CA ILE A 56 5.53 8.36 1.97
C ILE A 56 6.72 8.84 1.13
N ARG A 57 6.57 8.86 -0.18
CA ARG A 57 7.65 9.19 -1.11
C ARG A 57 7.99 10.68 -1.06
N LYS A 58 9.18 10.98 -0.53
CA LYS A 58 9.74 12.32 -0.55
C LYS A 58 10.10 12.73 -1.99
N LYS A 59 9.75 13.95 -2.38
CA LYS A 59 10.11 14.54 -3.68
C LYS A 59 9.73 13.66 -4.90
N ARG A 60 8.45 13.24 -5.00
CA ARG A 60 7.97 12.56 -6.21
C ARG A 60 8.38 13.33 -7.47
N GLN A 61 9.09 12.67 -8.37
CA GLN A 61 9.59 13.25 -9.63
C GLN A 61 8.60 13.08 -10.79
N ASP A 62 7.31 13.07 -10.52
CA ASP A 62 6.26 12.99 -11.53
C ASP A 62 5.99 14.36 -12.16
N ILE A 63 5.46 14.35 -13.38
CA ILE A 63 4.98 15.55 -14.09
C ILE A 63 3.88 16.23 -13.23
N ILE A 64 3.88 17.57 -13.19
CA ILE A 64 3.01 18.40 -12.34
C ILE A 64 1.53 18.00 -12.46
N THR A 65 1.02 17.79 -13.66
CA THR A 65 -0.38 17.36 -13.89
C THR A 65 -0.71 16.02 -13.26
N LYS A 66 0.23 15.07 -13.27
CA LYS A 66 0.07 13.76 -12.59
C LYS A 66 0.12 13.91 -11.08
N LYS A 67 0.93 14.85 -10.56
CA LYS A 67 0.99 15.15 -9.12
C LYS A 67 -0.35 15.69 -8.63
N ILE A 68 -0.94 16.67 -9.32
CA ILE A 68 -2.21 17.29 -8.96
C ILE A 68 -3.34 16.26 -8.98
N ALA A 69 -3.48 15.49 -10.08
CA ALA A 69 -4.50 14.46 -10.19
C ALA A 69 -4.35 13.36 -9.10
N SER A 70 -3.12 12.95 -8.81
CA SER A 70 -2.82 11.99 -7.75
C SER A 70 -3.12 12.55 -6.36
N TYR A 71 -2.79 13.81 -6.11
CA TYR A 71 -3.09 14.50 -4.85
C TYR A 71 -4.59 14.57 -4.60
N LEU A 72 -5.37 15.03 -5.59
CA LEU A 72 -6.82 15.11 -5.48
C LEU A 72 -7.47 13.74 -5.24
N ALA A 73 -7.05 12.73 -6.02
CA ALA A 73 -7.55 11.36 -5.86
C ALA A 73 -7.20 10.77 -4.48
N ASN A 74 -5.97 11.01 -3.98
CA ASN A 74 -5.56 10.56 -2.65
C ASN A 74 -6.31 11.32 -1.54
N SER A 75 -6.55 12.62 -1.70
CA SER A 75 -7.27 13.43 -0.72
C SER A 75 -8.73 12.97 -0.58
N ILE A 76 -9.42 12.75 -1.69
CA ILE A 76 -10.78 12.20 -1.70
C ILE A 76 -10.81 10.80 -1.05
N ARG A 77 -9.90 9.92 -1.46
CA ARG A 77 -9.80 8.57 -0.91
C ARG A 77 -9.52 8.60 0.60
N LYS A 78 -8.54 9.41 1.05
CA LYS A 78 -8.17 9.58 2.45
C LYS A 78 -9.39 9.99 3.29
N LYS A 79 -10.18 10.95 2.79
CA LYS A 79 -11.40 11.42 3.46
C LYS A 79 -12.48 10.31 3.52
N ILE A 80 -12.65 9.56 2.43
CA ILE A 80 -13.67 8.48 2.35
C ILE A 80 -13.28 7.28 3.23
N LEU A 81 -12.01 6.85 3.20
CA LEU A 81 -11.54 5.65 3.89
C LEU A 81 -10.98 5.95 5.30
N ASN A 82 -10.81 7.23 5.65
CA ASN A 82 -10.28 7.71 6.94
C ASN A 82 -8.96 7.01 7.32
N ASP A 83 -8.03 6.89 6.36
CA ASP A 83 -6.79 6.11 6.56
C ASP A 83 -5.54 6.96 6.78
N ASP A 84 -5.65 8.28 6.77
CA ASP A 84 -4.57 9.27 6.94
C ASP A 84 -3.36 9.06 5.99
N CYS A 85 -3.50 8.24 4.95
CA CYS A 85 -2.44 7.91 4.03
C CYS A 85 -2.36 8.91 2.87
N ASP A 86 -1.29 9.69 2.81
CA ASP A 86 -1.06 10.66 1.73
C ASP A 86 -0.48 10.01 0.46
N ASP A 87 0.12 8.82 0.57
CA ASP A 87 0.74 8.12 -0.56
C ASP A 87 0.49 6.61 -0.54
N THR A 88 -0.70 6.16 -0.91
CA THR A 88 -1.02 4.72 -1.02
C THR A 88 -0.25 4.00 -2.12
N GLY A 89 0.28 4.76 -3.08
CA GLY A 89 1.06 4.22 -4.18
C GLY A 89 2.49 3.84 -3.83
N CYS A 90 2.96 4.15 -2.61
CA CYS A 90 4.28 3.71 -2.17
C CYS A 90 4.28 2.20 -1.92
N GLY A 91 5.14 1.47 -2.62
CA GLY A 91 5.30 0.01 -2.44
C GLY A 91 6.06 -0.38 -1.18
N LEU A 92 6.81 0.56 -0.59
CA LEU A 92 7.61 0.28 0.60
C LEU A 92 6.74 0.37 1.86
N LYS A 93 6.46 -0.79 2.46
CA LYS A 93 5.63 -0.94 3.66
C LYS A 93 6.19 -2.05 4.55
N VAL A 94 6.04 -1.88 5.87
CA VAL A 94 6.32 -2.89 6.89
C VAL A 94 5.00 -3.20 7.60
N PHE A 95 4.62 -4.48 7.72
CA PHE A 95 3.36 -4.84 8.36
C PHE A 95 3.34 -6.27 8.93
N ASP A 96 2.40 -6.49 9.85
CA ASP A 96 2.16 -7.79 10.49
C ASP A 96 1.56 -8.80 9.48
N LYS A 97 2.20 -9.97 9.35
CA LYS A 97 1.78 -11.04 8.45
C LYS A 97 0.41 -11.61 8.81
N LYS A 98 0.16 -11.88 10.09
CA LYS A 98 -1.10 -12.49 10.55
C LYS A 98 -2.27 -11.59 10.27
N VAL A 99 -2.11 -10.28 10.55
CA VAL A 99 -3.13 -9.28 10.23
C VAL A 99 -3.44 -9.29 8.74
N PHE A 100 -2.42 -9.24 7.88
CA PHE A 100 -2.63 -9.26 6.43
C PHE A 100 -3.38 -10.51 5.96
N LEU A 101 -3.02 -11.69 6.46
CA LEU A 101 -3.62 -12.96 6.05
C LEU A 101 -5.08 -13.11 6.49
N ASN A 102 -5.48 -12.43 7.57
CA ASN A 102 -6.87 -12.40 8.07
C ASN A 102 -7.75 -11.41 7.29
N LEU A 103 -7.18 -10.52 6.48
CA LEU A 103 -7.97 -9.60 5.67
C LEU A 103 -8.65 -10.33 4.50
N PRO A 104 -9.90 -9.95 4.13
CA PRO A 104 -10.55 -10.48 2.95
C PRO A 104 -9.79 -10.09 1.68
N PHE A 105 -9.28 -11.09 0.97
CA PHE A 105 -8.47 -10.86 -0.21
C PHE A 105 -9.28 -10.31 -1.39
N PHE A 106 -8.72 -9.32 -2.09
CA PHE A 106 -9.19 -8.83 -3.39
C PHE A 106 -8.05 -8.27 -4.23
N ASN A 107 -8.26 -8.21 -5.54
CA ASN A 107 -7.28 -7.61 -6.45
C ASN A 107 -7.18 -6.09 -6.18
N GLY A 108 -5.97 -5.59 -5.90
CA GLY A 108 -5.73 -4.20 -5.51
C GLY A 108 -5.54 -3.97 -4.01
N ILE A 109 -5.72 -5.00 -3.15
CA ILE A 109 -5.59 -4.92 -1.68
C ILE A 109 -4.31 -4.20 -1.21
N HIS A 110 -3.19 -4.39 -1.90
CA HIS A 110 -1.90 -3.78 -1.56
C HIS A 110 -1.91 -2.25 -1.48
N ARG A 111 -2.88 -1.59 -2.15
CA ARG A 111 -3.08 -0.14 -2.12
C ARG A 111 -3.92 0.33 -0.94
N PHE A 112 -4.66 -0.57 -0.31
CA PHE A 112 -5.64 -0.25 0.72
C PHE A 112 -5.28 -0.82 2.09
N LEU A 113 -4.07 -1.36 2.25
CA LEU A 113 -3.63 -1.90 3.55
C LEU A 113 -3.76 -0.89 4.69
N PRO A 114 -3.38 0.41 4.53
CA PRO A 114 -3.57 1.39 5.58
C PRO A 114 -5.02 1.50 6.05
N ALA A 115 -5.97 1.60 5.11
CA ALA A 115 -7.39 1.72 5.43
C ALA A 115 -7.93 0.47 6.15
N LEU A 116 -7.51 -0.72 5.70
CA LEU A 116 -7.96 -1.99 6.29
C LEU A 116 -7.39 -2.21 7.69
N PHE A 117 -6.10 -1.94 7.89
CA PHE A 117 -5.47 -2.06 9.20
C PHE A 117 -6.05 -1.04 10.19
N LYS A 118 -6.27 0.21 9.76
CA LYS A 118 -6.90 1.23 10.60
C LYS A 118 -8.35 0.88 10.95
N ALA A 119 -9.10 0.29 10.01
CA ALA A 119 -10.46 -0.15 10.25
C ALA A 119 -10.57 -1.28 11.28
N SER A 120 -9.50 -2.06 11.47
CA SER A 120 -9.38 -3.08 12.52
C SER A 120 -8.77 -2.52 13.83
N ASN A 121 -8.90 -1.23 14.09
CA ASN A 121 -8.40 -0.52 15.28
C ASN A 121 -6.91 -0.77 15.59
N LEU A 122 -6.09 -1.01 14.57
CA LEU A 122 -4.67 -1.31 14.71
C LEU A 122 -3.81 -0.05 14.59
N ASN A 123 -2.70 -0.02 15.34
CA ASN A 123 -1.73 1.07 15.27
C ASN A 123 -1.02 1.09 13.91
N ILE A 124 -1.22 2.17 13.16
CA ILE A 124 -0.56 2.44 11.90
C ILE A 124 0.17 3.77 11.93
N SER A 125 1.23 3.89 11.15
CA SER A 125 1.97 5.16 11.01
C SER A 125 2.59 5.27 9.62
N TYR A 126 3.16 6.43 9.34
CA TYR A 126 3.83 6.71 8.08
C TYR A 126 5.18 7.38 8.33
N ILE A 127 6.12 7.14 7.41
CA ILE A 127 7.44 7.76 7.44
C ILE A 127 7.87 8.17 6.03
N GLU A 128 8.52 9.31 5.90
CA GLU A 128 9.10 9.70 4.61
C GLU A 128 10.18 8.72 4.18
N VAL A 129 10.14 8.30 2.92
CA VAL A 129 11.12 7.41 2.29
C VAL A 129 11.67 8.03 1.02
N ASP A 130 12.90 7.69 0.68
CA ASP A 130 13.53 8.14 -0.55
C ASP A 130 12.84 7.54 -1.78
N HIS A 131 12.73 8.36 -2.83
CA HIS A 131 12.16 7.92 -4.10
C HIS A 131 13.06 8.36 -5.25
N ARG A 132 13.59 7.38 -5.97
CA ARG A 132 14.51 7.57 -7.09
C ARG A 132 13.78 7.69 -8.41
N LYS A 133 14.46 8.25 -9.42
CA LYS A 133 14.00 8.17 -10.81
C LYS A 133 13.95 6.70 -11.23
N ARG A 134 12.95 6.34 -12.04
CA ARG A 134 12.88 5.01 -12.63
C ARG A 134 14.07 4.81 -13.55
N TYR A 135 14.79 3.72 -13.35
CA TYR A 135 15.99 3.40 -14.12
C TYR A 135 15.62 2.79 -15.48
N MET A 136 14.56 1.97 -15.57
CA MET A 136 14.10 1.31 -16.80
C MET A 136 12.57 1.18 -16.85
N GLY A 137 12.03 1.12 -18.09
CA GLY A 137 10.63 0.78 -18.37
C GLY A 137 9.67 1.97 -18.43
N TYR A 138 8.58 1.77 -19.18
CA TYR A 138 7.48 2.72 -19.29
C TYR A 138 6.31 2.31 -18.40
N SER A 139 5.52 3.30 -17.93
CA SER A 139 4.28 3.03 -17.21
C SER A 139 3.29 2.32 -18.14
N LYS A 140 2.96 1.05 -17.86
CA LYS A 140 2.11 0.19 -18.71
C LYS A 140 0.63 0.55 -18.71
N TYR A 141 0.19 1.58 -18.00
CA TYR A 141 -1.24 1.81 -17.77
C TYR A 141 -1.68 3.23 -18.15
N GLY A 142 -2.73 3.33 -18.96
CA GLY A 142 -3.44 4.59 -19.24
C GLY A 142 -4.20 5.12 -18.02
N ASN A 143 -4.27 6.46 -17.87
CA ASN A 143 -4.76 7.12 -16.66
C ASN A 143 -6.26 6.94 -16.39
N PHE A 144 -7.11 6.92 -17.43
CA PHE A 144 -8.57 6.91 -17.28
C PHE A 144 -9.13 5.57 -16.78
N LYS A 145 -8.66 4.45 -17.32
CA LYS A 145 -9.06 3.10 -16.86
C LYS A 145 -8.65 2.87 -15.39
N ARG A 146 -7.47 3.38 -14.99
CA ARG A 146 -7.01 3.30 -13.59
C ARG A 146 -7.89 4.10 -12.63
N PHE A 147 -8.40 5.24 -13.06
CA PHE A 147 -9.29 6.08 -12.28
C PHE A 147 -10.64 5.37 -12.00
N LEU A 148 -11.27 4.82 -13.04
CA LEU A 148 -12.52 4.07 -12.89
C LEU A 148 -12.36 2.82 -12.00
N TRP A 149 -11.29 2.07 -12.18
CA TRP A 149 -10.98 0.94 -11.30
C TRP A 149 -10.71 1.40 -9.86
N GLY A 150 -10.08 2.56 -9.68
CA GLY A 150 -9.85 3.15 -8.37
C GLY A 150 -11.15 3.42 -7.61
N ILE A 151 -12.17 4.00 -8.26
CA ILE A 151 -13.48 4.26 -7.66
C ILE A 151 -14.16 2.94 -7.25
N ARG A 152 -14.19 1.96 -8.16
CA ARG A 152 -14.77 0.64 -7.87
C ARG A 152 -14.09 -0.03 -6.68
N ASP A 153 -12.77 0.07 -6.60
CA ASP A 153 -12.01 -0.50 -5.49
C ASP A 153 -12.30 0.23 -4.18
N ILE A 154 -12.47 1.56 -4.19
CA ILE A 154 -12.87 2.34 -3.00
C ILE A 154 -14.23 1.86 -2.48
N ILE A 155 -15.24 1.71 -3.34
CA ILE A 155 -16.56 1.22 -2.94
C ILE A 155 -16.47 -0.18 -2.33
N LYS A 156 -15.66 -1.06 -2.93
CA LYS A 156 -15.41 -2.40 -2.40
C LYS A 156 -14.78 -2.36 -1.00
N VAL A 157 -13.78 -1.52 -0.83
CA VAL A 157 -13.08 -1.36 0.45
C VAL A 157 -14.00 -0.78 1.52
N MET A 158 -14.85 0.20 1.19
CA MET A 158 -15.87 0.71 2.11
C MET A 158 -16.79 -0.39 2.65
N LYS A 159 -17.26 -1.30 1.76
CA LYS A 159 -18.08 -2.44 2.18
C LYS A 159 -17.32 -3.39 3.11
N ILE A 160 -16.03 -3.62 2.84
CA ILE A 160 -15.17 -4.45 3.70
C ILE A 160 -14.98 -3.78 5.06
N ILE A 161 -14.65 -2.50 5.09
CA ILE A 161 -14.50 -1.71 6.33
C ILE A 161 -15.78 -1.75 7.17
N LYS A 162 -16.94 -1.57 6.54
CA LYS A 162 -18.24 -1.66 7.24
C LYS A 162 -18.42 -3.03 7.91
N ARG A 163 -18.05 -4.12 7.23
CA ARG A 163 -18.12 -5.49 7.79
C ARG A 163 -17.14 -5.71 8.93
N ILE A 164 -15.90 -5.21 8.83
CA ILE A 164 -14.91 -5.30 9.90
C ILE A 164 -15.47 -4.65 11.16
N LYS A 165 -15.98 -3.42 11.05
CA LYS A 165 -16.54 -2.65 12.19
C LYS A 165 -17.86 -3.21 12.76
N SER A 166 -18.62 -3.99 11.98
CA SER A 166 -19.85 -4.62 12.48
C SER A 166 -19.60 -5.96 13.18
N ASN A 167 -18.42 -6.52 13.08
CA ASN A 167 -18.02 -7.78 13.71
C ASN A 167 -17.15 -7.56 14.98
N GLU A 168 -16.87 -6.30 15.34
CA GLU A 168 -16.30 -5.85 16.61
C GLU A 168 -17.41 -5.55 17.63
#